data_06909d14687c78fac17c04245744005e
#
_entry.id   06909d14687c78fac17c04245744005e
#
_cell.length_a   1.000
_cell.length_b   1.000
_cell.length_c   1.000
_cell.angle_alpha   90.00
_cell.angle_beta   90.00
_cell.angle_gamma   90.00
#
_symmetry.space_group_name_H-M   'P 1'
#
loop_
_entity.id
_entity.type
_entity.pdbx_description
1 polymer ?
#
loop_
_entity_poly.entity_id
_entity_poly.type
_entity_poly.pdbx_seq_one_letter_code
_entity_poly.pdbx_strand_id
1 'polypeptide(L)'
;MNDAELSEKVDAYLDANWESMVEDIATLVRVPSFLEEDKAKEGAPFGPGPRESLSAALDMAARMGFQTHDVDGYIGYADFPGASETQVGIIGHTDVVPAGSGWTFRPFEVTRKEGYLIGRGVIDDKGPTVVALHAVKFWKDLQDAGAVGRFPYTVRFL
;
A
#
# COMPACT_ATOMS: atom_id res chain seq x y z
N MET A 1 -26.24 -3.72 -6.23
CA MET A 1 -25.60 -4.66 -5.28
C MET A 1 -26.09 -4.29 -3.90
N ASN A 2 -26.65 -5.22 -3.13
CA ASN A 2 -27.05 -5.03 -1.73
C ASN A 2 -25.88 -5.39 -0.78
N ASP A 3 -26.02 -5.13 0.52
CA ASP A 3 -24.95 -5.33 1.51
C ASP A 3 -24.52 -6.80 1.63
N ALA A 4 -25.44 -7.75 1.51
CA ALA A 4 -25.11 -9.17 1.57
C ALA A 4 -24.28 -9.61 0.36
N GLU A 5 -24.67 -9.20 -0.84
CA GLU A 5 -23.91 -9.45 -2.08
C GLU A 5 -22.53 -8.80 -2.05
N LEU A 6 -22.42 -7.61 -1.43
CA LEU A 6 -21.13 -6.94 -1.25
C LEU A 6 -20.24 -7.73 -0.30
N SER A 7 -20.78 -8.16 0.85
CA SER A 7 -20.03 -8.95 1.84
C SER A 7 -19.48 -10.25 1.22
N GLU A 8 -20.30 -10.99 0.50
CA GLU A 8 -19.88 -12.23 -0.19
C GLU A 8 -18.74 -11.97 -1.19
N LYS A 9 -18.80 -10.85 -1.92
CA LYS A 9 -17.72 -10.47 -2.86
C LYS A 9 -16.44 -10.05 -2.16
N VAL A 10 -16.55 -9.34 -1.02
CA VAL A 10 -15.40 -8.96 -0.19
C VAL A 10 -14.73 -10.22 0.37
N ASP A 11 -15.50 -11.14 0.94
CA ASP A 11 -14.96 -12.39 1.49
C ASP A 11 -14.26 -13.21 0.39
N ALA A 12 -14.89 -13.37 -0.78
CA ALA A 12 -14.28 -14.06 -1.91
C ALA A 12 -12.99 -13.36 -2.41
N TYR A 13 -12.95 -12.03 -2.40
CA TYR A 13 -11.76 -11.28 -2.77
C TYR A 13 -10.63 -11.49 -1.75
N LEU A 14 -10.95 -11.43 -0.45
CA LEU A 14 -9.98 -11.66 0.62
C LEU A 14 -9.39 -13.07 0.55
N ASP A 15 -10.24 -14.09 0.38
CA ASP A 15 -9.80 -15.48 0.25
C ASP A 15 -8.87 -15.67 -0.97
N ALA A 16 -9.21 -15.07 -2.10
CA ALA A 16 -8.42 -15.17 -3.32
C ALA A 16 -7.10 -14.39 -3.28
N ASN A 17 -7.03 -13.30 -2.51
CA ASN A 17 -5.89 -12.37 -2.53
C ASN A 17 -5.09 -12.35 -1.21
N TRP A 18 -5.47 -13.12 -0.19
CA TRP A 18 -4.83 -13.08 1.14
C TRP A 18 -3.32 -13.23 1.07
N GLU A 19 -2.83 -14.26 0.37
CA GLU A 19 -1.40 -14.52 0.28
C GLU A 19 -0.65 -13.43 -0.48
N SER A 20 -1.24 -12.86 -1.53
CA SER A 20 -0.64 -11.74 -2.26
C SER A 20 -0.63 -10.47 -1.42
N MET A 21 -1.68 -10.19 -0.63
CA MET A 21 -1.70 -9.05 0.30
C MET A 21 -0.59 -9.16 1.34
N VAL A 22 -0.40 -10.35 1.91
CA VAL A 22 0.68 -10.58 2.89
C VAL A 22 2.06 -10.45 2.24
N GLU A 23 2.25 -10.92 0.99
CA GLU A 23 3.52 -10.74 0.28
C GLU A 23 3.77 -9.27 -0.11
N ASP A 24 2.73 -8.52 -0.47
CA ASP A 24 2.83 -7.08 -0.70
C ASP A 24 3.26 -6.33 0.57
N ILE A 25 2.67 -6.66 1.73
CA ILE A 25 3.13 -6.14 3.03
C ILE A 25 4.58 -6.52 3.29
N ALA A 26 4.94 -7.78 3.07
CA ALA A 26 6.30 -8.26 3.29
C ALA A 26 7.31 -7.56 2.37
N THR A 27 6.93 -7.25 1.14
CA THR A 27 7.74 -6.51 0.19
C THR A 27 8.11 -5.13 0.72
N LEU A 28 7.15 -4.39 1.26
CA LEU A 28 7.44 -3.09 1.87
C LEU A 28 8.21 -3.22 3.18
N VAL A 29 7.88 -4.20 4.03
CA VAL A 29 8.56 -4.42 5.32
C VAL A 29 10.04 -4.76 5.15
N ARG A 30 10.42 -5.47 4.09
CA ARG A 30 11.83 -5.80 3.80
C ARG A 30 12.71 -4.56 3.57
N VAL A 31 12.13 -3.42 3.24
CA VAL A 31 12.87 -2.17 3.04
C VAL A 31 13.02 -1.43 4.39
N PRO A 32 14.25 -1.26 4.93
CA PRO A 32 14.51 -0.46 6.11
C PRO A 32 14.40 1.04 5.79
N SER A 33 13.19 1.56 5.71
CA SER A 33 12.88 2.91 5.21
C SER A 33 12.86 3.98 6.30
N PHE A 34 13.85 3.99 7.18
CA PHE A 34 14.02 5.07 8.15
C PHE A 34 14.80 6.25 7.55
N LEU A 35 14.59 7.43 8.11
CA LEU A 35 15.25 8.67 7.69
C LEU A 35 16.77 8.56 7.84
N GLU A 36 17.51 8.94 6.79
CA GLU A 36 18.97 9.01 6.74
C GLU A 36 19.39 10.36 6.14
N GLU A 37 19.32 11.43 6.97
CA GLU A 37 19.58 12.81 6.53
C GLU A 37 20.95 13.00 5.91
N ASP A 38 21.96 12.29 6.41
CA ASP A 38 23.35 12.33 5.91
C ASP A 38 23.51 11.69 4.52
N LYS A 39 22.51 10.94 4.07
CA LYS A 39 22.46 10.31 2.75
C LYS A 39 21.43 10.94 1.82
N ALA A 40 20.81 12.04 2.25
CA ALA A 40 19.85 12.76 1.41
C ALA A 40 20.51 13.32 0.15
N LYS A 41 19.79 13.22 -0.96
CA LYS A 41 20.21 13.74 -2.27
C LYS A 41 19.01 14.02 -3.16
N GLU A 42 19.23 14.65 -4.31
CA GLU A 42 18.21 14.84 -5.33
C GLU A 42 17.54 13.50 -5.68
N GLY A 43 16.20 13.47 -5.71
CA GLY A 43 15.38 12.28 -5.93
C GLY A 43 15.34 11.27 -4.77
N ALA A 44 16.07 11.53 -3.67
CA ALA A 44 16.04 10.74 -2.43
C ALA A 44 16.21 11.66 -1.21
N PRO A 45 15.26 12.58 -0.97
CA PRO A 45 15.40 13.64 0.04
C PRO A 45 15.47 13.14 1.49
N PHE A 46 14.97 11.92 1.73
CA PHE A 46 14.96 11.28 3.05
C PHE A 46 15.96 10.13 3.17
N GLY A 47 16.84 9.98 2.18
CA GLY A 47 17.81 8.89 2.10
C GLY A 47 17.35 7.71 1.22
N PRO A 48 18.22 6.69 1.06
CA PRO A 48 17.99 5.59 0.13
C PRO A 48 16.84 4.68 0.55
N GLY A 49 16.67 4.39 1.85
CA GLY A 49 15.63 3.49 2.36
C GLY A 49 14.21 4.00 2.09
N PRO A 50 13.84 5.24 2.47
CA PRO A 50 12.56 5.83 2.11
C PRO A 50 12.32 5.90 0.59
N ARG A 51 13.36 6.22 -0.18
CA ARG A 51 13.28 6.23 -1.64
C ARG A 51 12.94 4.85 -2.22
N GLU A 52 13.60 3.80 -1.75
CA GLU A 52 13.34 2.43 -2.16
C GLU A 52 11.92 2.00 -1.81
N SER A 53 11.46 2.32 -0.59
CA SER A 53 10.11 2.01 -0.12
C SER A 53 9.03 2.71 -0.95
N LEU A 54 9.23 4.00 -1.27
CA LEU A 54 8.34 4.75 -2.15
C LEU A 54 8.27 4.10 -3.54
N SER A 55 9.40 3.75 -4.12
CA SER A 55 9.44 3.08 -5.42
C SER A 55 8.70 1.75 -5.39
N ALA A 56 8.93 0.93 -4.37
CA ALA A 56 8.26 -0.36 -4.21
C ALA A 56 6.72 -0.21 -4.08
N ALA A 57 6.25 0.81 -3.34
CA ALA A 57 4.83 1.11 -3.20
C ALA A 57 4.20 1.57 -4.53
N LEU A 58 4.87 2.45 -5.27
CA LEU A 58 4.41 2.91 -6.59
C LEU A 58 4.40 1.76 -7.61
N ASP A 59 5.42 0.91 -7.63
CA ASP A 59 5.46 -0.28 -8.50
C ASP A 59 4.34 -1.27 -8.16
N MET A 60 4.04 -1.44 -6.87
CA MET A 60 2.91 -2.24 -6.41
C MET A 60 1.59 -1.68 -6.92
N ALA A 61 1.33 -0.39 -6.74
CA ALA A 61 0.13 0.29 -7.21
C ALA A 61 0.01 0.20 -8.76
N ALA A 62 1.12 0.35 -9.48
CA ALA A 62 1.15 0.19 -10.94
C ALA A 62 0.77 -1.23 -11.38
N ARG A 63 1.27 -2.28 -10.69
CA ARG A 63 0.87 -3.68 -10.97
C ARG A 63 -0.61 -3.92 -10.70
N MET A 64 -1.22 -3.18 -9.77
CA MET A 64 -2.67 -3.20 -9.50
C MET A 64 -3.48 -2.43 -10.54
N GLY A 65 -2.82 -1.75 -11.49
CA GLY A 65 -3.44 -1.00 -12.58
C GLY A 65 -3.82 0.43 -12.24
N PHE A 66 -3.21 1.02 -11.20
CA PHE A 66 -3.36 2.43 -10.87
C PHE A 66 -2.38 3.30 -11.70
N GLN A 67 -2.74 4.56 -11.89
CA GLN A 67 -1.85 5.55 -12.51
C GLN A 67 -0.94 6.13 -11.42
N THR A 68 0.36 5.85 -11.52
CA THR A 68 1.32 6.22 -10.47
C THR A 68 2.17 7.42 -10.86
N HIS A 69 2.51 8.24 -9.88
CA HIS A 69 3.34 9.42 -10.03
C HIS A 69 4.29 9.54 -8.84
N ASP A 70 5.51 9.93 -9.14
CA ASP A 70 6.56 10.26 -8.18
C ASP A 70 6.82 11.78 -8.24
N VAL A 71 6.82 12.43 -7.11
CA VAL A 71 7.10 13.86 -6.99
C VAL A 71 8.46 14.04 -6.33
N ASP A 72 9.49 13.96 -7.15
CA ASP A 72 10.90 14.19 -6.79
C ASP A 72 11.41 13.37 -5.59
N GLY A 73 10.80 12.21 -5.35
CA GLY A 73 11.13 11.33 -4.22
C GLY A 73 10.63 11.83 -2.86
N TYR A 74 9.89 12.94 -2.80
CA TYR A 74 9.27 13.42 -1.57
C TYR A 74 7.98 12.70 -1.24
N ILE A 75 7.13 12.52 -2.26
CA ILE A 75 5.83 11.88 -2.14
C ILE A 75 5.51 11.13 -3.44
N GLY A 76 4.76 10.07 -3.33
CA GLY A 76 4.15 9.40 -4.47
C GLY A 76 2.64 9.44 -4.38
N TYR A 77 1.96 9.34 -5.52
CA TYR A 77 0.54 9.12 -5.52
C TYR A 77 0.12 8.14 -6.61
N ALA A 78 -0.99 7.48 -6.36
CA ALA A 78 -1.59 6.52 -7.27
C ALA A 78 -3.08 6.83 -7.44
N ASP A 79 -3.53 6.97 -8.68
CA ASP A 79 -4.89 7.36 -9.01
C ASP A 79 -5.71 6.19 -9.58
N PHE A 80 -6.93 6.06 -9.09
CA PHE A 80 -8.03 5.35 -9.71
C PHE A 80 -9.03 6.38 -10.25
N PRO A 81 -9.02 6.67 -11.57
CA PRO A 81 -9.83 7.76 -12.14
C PRO A 81 -11.33 7.46 -12.09
N GLY A 82 -12.08 8.37 -11.49
CA GLY A 82 -13.54 8.36 -11.47
C GLY A 82 -14.21 9.12 -12.61
N ALA A 83 -15.51 9.33 -12.48
CA ALA A 83 -16.33 10.04 -13.46
C ALA A 83 -16.19 11.56 -13.39
N SER A 84 -15.64 12.09 -12.28
CA SER A 84 -15.42 13.52 -12.07
C SER A 84 -14.00 13.80 -11.61
N GLU A 85 -13.61 15.07 -11.67
CA GLU A 85 -12.32 15.55 -11.17
C GLU A 85 -12.28 15.68 -9.64
N THR A 86 -13.43 15.58 -8.96
CA THR A 86 -13.47 15.54 -7.49
C THR A 86 -12.68 14.32 -7.00
N GLN A 87 -11.81 14.54 -6.02
CA GLN A 87 -10.93 13.51 -5.48
C GLN A 87 -11.29 13.12 -4.06
N VAL A 88 -11.18 11.84 -3.77
CA VAL A 88 -11.13 11.29 -2.41
C VAL A 88 -9.71 10.87 -2.15
N GLY A 89 -9.05 11.50 -1.17
CA GLY A 89 -7.67 11.19 -0.79
C GLY A 89 -7.61 10.12 0.29
N ILE A 90 -6.71 9.14 0.11
CA ILE A 90 -6.30 8.20 1.15
C ILE A 90 -4.82 8.46 1.38
N ILE A 91 -4.44 8.75 2.62
CA ILE A 91 -3.07 9.10 2.98
C ILE A 91 -2.49 7.98 3.83
N GLY A 92 -1.33 7.49 3.43
CA GLY A 92 -0.52 6.53 4.17
C GLY A 92 0.95 6.91 4.15
N HIS A 93 1.79 6.14 4.83
CA HIS A 93 3.24 6.33 4.74
C HIS A 93 3.99 5.00 4.67
N THR A 94 5.15 5.01 4.04
CA THR A 94 5.99 3.83 3.86
C THR A 94 7.34 3.93 4.56
N ASP A 95 7.64 5.08 5.17
CA ASP A 95 8.77 5.20 6.07
C ASP A 95 8.49 4.55 7.43
N VAL A 96 9.53 4.28 8.17
CA VAL A 96 9.46 3.68 9.50
C VAL A 96 10.54 4.28 10.40
N VAL A 97 10.32 4.20 11.72
CA VAL A 97 11.40 4.49 12.68
C VAL A 97 12.42 3.35 12.70
N PRO A 98 13.69 3.59 13.09
CA PRO A 98 14.67 2.52 13.29
C PRO A 98 14.13 1.40 14.16
N ALA A 99 14.53 0.16 13.88
CA ALA A 99 14.02 -1.00 14.60
C ALA A 99 14.31 -0.95 16.10
N GLY A 100 15.46 -0.41 16.49
CA GLY A 100 15.93 -0.46 17.87
C GLY A 100 16.38 -1.87 18.28
N SER A 101 16.38 -2.13 19.58
CA SER A 101 16.76 -3.43 20.17
C SER A 101 15.55 -4.15 20.76
N GLY A 102 15.76 -5.42 21.15
CA GLY A 102 14.74 -6.21 21.86
C GLY A 102 13.76 -6.98 20.96
N TRP A 103 13.99 -7.04 19.68
CA TRP A 103 13.18 -7.86 18.77
C TRP A 103 13.46 -9.35 18.96
N THR A 104 12.39 -10.14 19.09
CA THR A 104 12.45 -11.61 19.08
C THR A 104 12.61 -12.16 17.67
N PHE A 105 12.04 -11.48 16.69
CA PHE A 105 12.09 -11.81 15.26
C PHE A 105 12.84 -10.73 14.50
N ARG A 106 13.21 -11.00 13.25
CA ARG A 106 13.87 -10.00 12.41
C ARG A 106 12.90 -8.87 12.08
N PRO A 107 13.21 -7.60 12.43
CA PRO A 107 12.25 -6.51 12.29
C PRO A 107 11.86 -6.19 10.84
N PHE A 108 12.77 -6.40 9.88
CA PHE A 108 12.54 -6.14 8.45
C PHE A 108 12.24 -7.43 7.65
N GLU A 109 11.66 -8.42 8.32
CA GLU A 109 11.09 -9.62 7.71
C GLU A 109 9.72 -9.88 8.35
N VAL A 110 8.70 -10.16 7.52
CA VAL A 110 7.40 -10.52 8.07
C VAL A 110 7.43 -11.95 8.62
N THR A 111 7.25 -12.09 9.93
CA THR A 111 7.06 -13.39 10.58
C THR A 111 5.58 -13.64 10.80
N ARG A 112 5.09 -14.79 10.34
CA ARG A 112 3.73 -15.27 10.63
C ARG A 112 3.77 -16.16 11.86
N LYS A 113 3.04 -15.81 12.90
CA LYS A 113 2.97 -16.62 14.13
C LYS A 113 1.62 -16.46 14.81
N GLU A 114 0.97 -17.58 15.11
CA GLU A 114 -0.28 -17.62 15.91
C GLU A 114 -1.38 -16.66 15.39
N GLY A 115 -1.50 -16.52 14.07
CA GLY A 115 -2.48 -15.62 13.43
C GLY A 115 -2.03 -14.16 13.31
N TYR A 116 -0.80 -13.82 13.72
CA TYR A 116 -0.25 -12.48 13.62
C TYR A 116 0.80 -12.36 12.52
N LEU A 117 0.89 -11.16 11.93
CA LEU A 117 2.03 -10.71 11.14
C LEU A 117 2.90 -9.82 12.03
N ILE A 118 4.18 -10.17 12.15
CA ILE A 118 5.13 -9.47 13.04
C ILE A 118 6.26 -8.90 12.17
N GLY A 119 6.51 -7.60 12.29
CA GLY A 119 7.58 -6.89 11.58
C GLY A 119 7.47 -5.37 11.77
N ARG A 120 8.55 -4.64 11.52
CA ARG A 120 8.58 -3.17 11.58
C ARG A 120 7.76 -2.60 10.40
N GLY A 121 6.73 -1.81 10.71
CA GLY A 121 5.85 -1.22 9.71
C GLY A 121 4.61 -2.07 9.36
N VAL A 122 4.49 -3.31 9.88
CA VAL A 122 3.30 -4.14 9.63
C VAL A 122 2.01 -3.45 10.09
N ILE A 123 2.05 -2.72 11.21
CA ILE A 123 0.89 -2.01 11.74
C ILE A 123 0.96 -0.49 11.49
N ASP A 124 2.17 0.07 11.32
CA ASP A 124 2.42 1.50 11.20
C ASP A 124 3.54 1.76 10.18
N ASP A 125 3.20 2.08 8.91
CA ASP A 125 1.86 2.13 8.30
C ASP A 125 1.82 1.32 6.98
N LYS A 126 2.89 0.51 6.69
CA LYS A 126 3.03 -0.29 5.46
C LYS A 126 1.88 -1.29 5.28
N GLY A 127 1.47 -1.95 6.37
CA GLY A 127 0.34 -2.88 6.33
C GLY A 127 -0.99 -2.19 5.99
N PRO A 128 -1.43 -1.17 6.76
CA PRO A 128 -2.63 -0.41 6.43
C PRO A 128 -2.60 0.21 5.03
N THR A 129 -1.46 0.73 4.58
CA THR A 129 -1.27 1.25 3.21
C THR A 129 -1.56 0.17 2.15
N VAL A 130 -1.02 -1.03 2.30
CA VAL A 130 -1.29 -2.16 1.38
C VAL A 130 -2.76 -2.58 1.44
N VAL A 131 -3.34 -2.70 2.64
CA VAL A 131 -4.77 -3.05 2.79
C VAL A 131 -5.66 -2.03 2.10
N ALA A 132 -5.36 -0.75 2.25
CA ALA A 132 -6.12 0.31 1.59
C ALA A 132 -5.99 0.26 0.06
N LEU A 133 -4.79 -0.02 -0.49
CA LEU A 133 -4.59 -0.25 -1.93
C LEU A 133 -5.43 -1.42 -2.44
N HIS A 134 -5.45 -2.55 -1.73
CA HIS A 134 -6.27 -3.70 -2.08
C HIS A 134 -7.77 -3.41 -1.99
N ALA A 135 -8.21 -2.60 -1.03
CA ALA A 135 -9.60 -2.19 -0.94
C ALA A 135 -10.06 -1.40 -2.18
N VAL A 136 -9.21 -0.47 -2.68
CA VAL A 136 -9.54 0.25 -3.92
C VAL A 136 -9.38 -0.64 -5.14
N LYS A 137 -8.40 -1.55 -5.15
CA LYS A 137 -8.27 -2.56 -6.20
C LYS A 137 -9.53 -3.45 -6.32
N PHE A 138 -10.10 -3.89 -5.21
CA PHE A 138 -11.37 -4.62 -5.21
C PHE A 138 -12.47 -3.87 -5.97
N TRP A 139 -12.64 -2.57 -5.70
CA TRP A 139 -13.62 -1.75 -6.40
C TRP A 139 -13.28 -1.56 -7.87
N LYS A 140 -11.99 -1.38 -8.20
CA LYS A 140 -11.51 -1.31 -9.56
C LYS A 140 -11.85 -2.59 -10.33
N ASP A 141 -11.58 -3.76 -9.74
CA ASP A 141 -11.86 -5.05 -10.35
C ASP A 141 -13.37 -5.26 -10.60
N LEU A 142 -14.23 -4.83 -9.67
CA LEU A 142 -15.69 -4.85 -9.86
C LEU A 142 -16.13 -3.92 -11.00
N GLN A 143 -15.53 -2.73 -11.11
CA GLN A 143 -15.82 -1.79 -12.18
C GLN A 143 -15.37 -2.35 -13.55
N ASP A 144 -14.15 -2.88 -13.62
CA ASP A 144 -13.59 -3.47 -14.85
C ASP A 144 -14.39 -4.68 -15.32
N ALA A 145 -14.95 -5.45 -14.40
CA ALA A 145 -15.85 -6.57 -14.68
C ALA A 145 -17.29 -6.11 -15.03
N GLY A 146 -17.60 -4.82 -14.98
CA GLY A 146 -18.94 -4.29 -15.22
C GLY A 146 -19.97 -4.63 -14.13
N ALA A 147 -19.51 -5.10 -12.96
CA ALA A 147 -20.38 -5.44 -11.82
C ALA A 147 -20.88 -4.21 -11.06
N VAL A 148 -20.16 -3.10 -11.18
CA VAL A 148 -20.55 -1.78 -10.66
C VAL A 148 -20.33 -0.72 -11.74
N GLY A 149 -21.06 0.41 -11.62
CA GLY A 149 -20.84 1.57 -12.48
C GLY A 149 -19.50 2.26 -12.17
N ARG A 150 -19.13 3.22 -13.05
CA ARG A 150 -17.93 4.02 -12.83
C ARG A 150 -18.02 4.79 -11.50
N PHE A 151 -16.92 4.78 -10.74
CA PHE A 151 -16.82 5.53 -9.50
C PHE A 151 -17.11 7.02 -9.74
N PRO A 152 -17.90 7.68 -8.89
CA PRO A 152 -18.26 9.07 -9.10
C PRO A 152 -17.07 10.03 -8.90
N TYR A 153 -16.09 9.63 -8.10
CA TYR A 153 -14.91 10.42 -7.73
C TYR A 153 -13.63 9.69 -8.15
N THR A 154 -12.57 10.45 -8.40
CA THR A 154 -11.23 9.88 -8.50
C THR A 154 -10.74 9.53 -7.10
N VAL A 155 -10.25 8.32 -6.89
CA VAL A 155 -9.59 7.93 -5.63
C VAL A 155 -8.10 8.09 -5.81
N ARG A 156 -7.47 8.89 -4.94
CA ARG A 156 -6.03 9.14 -4.91
C ARG A 156 -5.43 8.61 -3.62
N PHE A 157 -4.45 7.75 -3.77
CA PHE A 157 -3.50 7.42 -2.70
C PHE A 157 -2.34 8.38 -2.71
N LEU A 158 -1.92 8.84 -1.52
CA LEU A 158 -0.75 9.68 -1.30
C LEU A 158 0.18 8.99 -0.31
#